data_7bb12437b8b642dfea04cc361edf9557
#
_entry.id   7bb12437b8b642dfea04cc361edf9557
#
_cell.length_a   1.000
_cell.length_b   1.000
_cell.length_c   1.000
_cell.angle_alpha   90.00
_cell.angle_beta   90.00
_cell.angle_gamma   90.00
#
_symmetry.space_group_name_H-M   'P 1'
#
loop_
_entity.id
_entity.type
_entity.pdbx_description
1 polymer ?
#
loop_
_entity_poly.entity_id
_entity_poly.type
_entity_poly.pdbx_seq_one_letter_code
_entity_poly.pdbx_strand_id
1 'polypeptide(L)'
;MNETNEILILGSIALDTIETKFGKKENLLGGSATYATIGAGFYGSPIPIGIVGDDFPKEGDEIFNNFSSDLENIEKKNGKTFSWGGKYHSNGDDRDTLFTDLGVFESFDPVVHSKNINASWVFLANIHPSLQLSVLNQCKNDPTVITDTMNLWIDTTLEKLKKIIERTDILLINESELSLLTKSENILEASKQVLSMGPQLSLIHI
;
A
#
# COMPACT_ATOMS: atom_id res chain seq x y z
N MET A 1 30.71 1.19 3.05
CA MET A 1 29.46 1.95 3.23
C MET A 1 28.42 0.91 3.61
N ASN A 2 27.86 0.98 4.82
CA ASN A 2 26.75 0.11 5.13
C ASN A 2 25.61 0.51 4.19
N GLU A 3 25.21 -0.38 3.31
CA GLU A 3 23.96 -0.22 2.56
C GLU A 3 22.87 -0.11 3.60
N THR A 4 22.30 1.07 3.76
CA THR A 4 21.13 1.25 4.59
C THR A 4 20.00 0.53 3.87
N ASN A 5 19.45 -0.52 4.47
CA ASN A 5 18.29 -1.24 3.94
C ASN A 5 17.03 -0.38 4.08
N GLU A 6 17.13 0.88 3.61
CA GLU A 6 16.02 1.82 3.61
C GLU A 6 15.02 1.46 2.53
N ILE A 7 13.76 1.38 2.93
CA ILE A 7 12.64 1.16 2.03
C ILE A 7 11.58 2.23 2.24
N LEU A 8 11.30 3.02 1.19
CA LEU A 8 10.14 3.89 1.15
C LEU A 8 8.87 3.05 1.02
N ILE A 9 7.86 3.33 1.83
CA ILE A 9 6.60 2.60 1.83
C ILE A 9 5.46 3.58 1.66
N LEU A 10 4.89 3.68 0.47
CA LEU A 10 3.68 4.45 0.22
C LEU A 10 2.44 3.57 0.41
N GLY A 11 1.48 4.04 1.16
CA GLY A 11 0.20 3.36 1.31
C GLY A 11 -0.80 4.13 2.16
N SER A 12 -1.97 3.57 2.38
CA SER A 12 -2.97 4.12 3.30
C SER A 12 -2.57 3.85 4.75
N ILE A 13 -2.87 4.82 5.62
CA ILE A 13 -2.91 4.68 7.08
C ILE A 13 -4.38 4.87 7.44
N ALA A 14 -4.97 3.91 8.14
CA ALA A 14 -6.42 3.88 8.35
C ALA A 14 -6.80 3.59 9.79
N LEU A 15 -8.02 3.99 10.16
CA LEU A 15 -8.72 3.54 11.36
C LEU A 15 -9.92 2.69 10.91
N ASP A 16 -9.74 1.37 10.95
CA ASP A 16 -10.72 0.44 10.40
C ASP A 16 -11.79 0.03 11.42
N THR A 17 -12.97 -0.26 10.90
CA THR A 17 -14.05 -0.91 11.63
C THR A 17 -14.28 -2.30 11.06
N ILE A 18 -14.11 -3.33 11.87
CA ILE A 18 -14.24 -4.72 11.46
C ILE A 18 -15.44 -5.37 12.18
N GLU A 19 -16.39 -5.84 11.40
CA GLU A 19 -17.50 -6.66 11.88
C GLU A 19 -17.32 -8.12 11.43
N THR A 20 -17.49 -9.04 12.37
CA THR A 20 -17.45 -10.49 12.13
C THR A 20 -18.61 -11.15 12.88
N LYS A 21 -18.81 -12.44 12.68
CA LYS A 21 -19.79 -13.24 13.48
C LYS A 21 -19.51 -13.23 15.00
N PHE A 22 -18.30 -12.83 15.41
CA PHE A 22 -17.89 -12.79 16.82
C PHE A 22 -18.07 -11.41 17.47
N GLY A 23 -18.38 -10.38 16.67
CA GLY A 23 -18.57 -9.02 17.15
C GLY A 23 -18.00 -7.96 16.21
N LYS A 24 -18.06 -6.71 16.69
CA LYS A 24 -17.58 -5.53 15.99
C LYS A 24 -16.48 -4.85 16.80
N LYS A 25 -15.43 -4.41 16.12
CA LYS A 25 -14.40 -3.53 16.68
C LYS A 25 -14.23 -2.32 15.78
N GLU A 26 -14.03 -1.16 16.39
CA GLU A 26 -13.89 0.14 15.73
C GLU A 26 -12.53 0.76 16.04
N ASN A 27 -12.09 1.67 15.19
CA ASN A 27 -10.82 2.40 15.32
C ASN A 27 -9.60 1.48 15.43
N LEU A 28 -9.62 0.37 14.73
CA LEU A 28 -8.46 -0.51 14.63
C LEU A 28 -7.44 0.13 13.70
N LEU A 29 -6.19 0.22 14.14
CA LEU A 29 -5.12 0.66 13.27
C LEU A 29 -4.98 -0.29 12.07
N GLY A 30 -5.10 0.27 10.89
CA GLY A 30 -5.12 -0.44 9.62
C GLY A 30 -4.43 0.36 8.51
N GLY A 31 -4.69 -0.05 7.29
CA GLY A 31 -4.11 0.53 6.09
C GLY A 31 -2.85 -0.19 5.61
N SER A 32 -2.62 -0.14 4.30
CA SER A 32 -1.54 -0.88 3.65
C SER A 32 -0.14 -0.42 4.08
N ALA A 33 0.07 0.90 4.30
CA ALA A 33 1.35 1.42 4.80
C ALA A 33 1.63 0.94 6.23
N THR A 34 0.63 0.84 7.09
CA THR A 34 0.79 0.39 8.47
C THR A 34 1.33 -1.03 8.53
N TYR A 35 0.66 -1.96 7.86
CA TYR A 35 1.08 -3.37 7.86
C TYR A 35 2.44 -3.58 7.19
N ALA A 36 2.66 -2.88 6.06
CA ALA A 36 3.93 -2.96 5.34
C ALA A 36 5.10 -2.43 6.19
N THR A 37 4.90 -1.32 6.90
CA THR A 37 5.91 -0.74 7.79
C THR A 37 6.25 -1.67 8.94
N ILE A 38 5.25 -2.27 9.60
CA ILE A 38 5.47 -3.25 10.66
C ILE A 38 6.27 -4.45 10.12
N GLY A 39 5.82 -5.02 8.99
CA GLY A 39 6.49 -6.17 8.38
C GLY A 39 7.94 -5.89 7.99
N ALA A 40 8.19 -4.76 7.34
CA ALA A 40 9.53 -4.35 6.91
C ALA A 40 10.44 -4.00 8.09
N GLY A 41 9.89 -3.45 9.18
CA GLY A 41 10.63 -3.06 10.38
C GLY A 41 11.32 -4.20 11.12
N PHE A 42 10.91 -5.45 10.89
CA PHE A 42 11.62 -6.63 11.41
C PHE A 42 12.91 -6.94 10.65
N TYR A 43 13.08 -6.43 9.42
CA TYR A 43 14.17 -6.84 8.53
C TYR A 43 14.99 -5.68 7.98
N GLY A 44 14.48 -4.45 8.07
CA GLY A 44 15.10 -3.28 7.47
C GLY A 44 14.72 -1.97 8.15
N SER A 45 14.88 -0.88 7.40
CA SER A 45 14.65 0.48 7.85
C SER A 45 13.51 1.13 7.05
N PRO A 46 12.24 0.82 7.35
CA PRO A 46 11.10 1.37 6.61
C PRO A 46 10.92 2.86 6.88
N ILE A 47 10.52 3.56 5.83
CA ILE A 47 10.23 4.99 5.80
C ILE A 47 8.82 5.14 5.23
N PRO A 48 7.77 5.16 6.06
CA PRO A 48 6.40 5.26 5.62
C PRO A 48 6.08 6.64 5.04
N ILE A 49 5.28 6.64 3.98
CA ILE A 49 4.71 7.82 3.33
C ILE A 49 3.20 7.70 3.43
N GLY A 50 2.56 8.63 4.12
CA GLY A 50 1.12 8.58 4.37
C GLY A 50 0.59 9.88 4.95
N ILE A 51 -0.70 9.89 5.27
CA ILE A 51 -1.37 11.03 5.92
C ILE A 51 -2.30 10.53 7.02
N VAL A 52 -2.33 11.28 8.13
CA VAL A 52 -3.22 11.01 9.27
C VAL A 52 -3.90 12.31 9.72
N GLY A 53 -5.07 12.17 10.34
CA GLY A 53 -5.83 13.28 10.93
C GLY A 53 -5.51 13.53 12.41
N ASP A 54 -6.26 14.47 13.01
CA ASP A 54 -6.15 14.82 14.44
C ASP A 54 -6.62 13.70 15.38
N ASP A 55 -7.41 12.77 14.85
CA ASP A 55 -7.96 11.63 15.57
C ASP A 55 -7.04 10.40 15.56
N PHE A 56 -5.85 10.52 14.96
CA PHE A 56 -4.90 9.41 14.91
C PHE A 56 -4.41 9.06 16.33
N PRO A 57 -4.56 7.81 16.78
CA PRO A 57 -4.31 7.42 18.15
C PRO A 57 -2.81 7.38 18.48
N LYS A 58 -2.49 7.65 19.76
CA LYS A 58 -1.10 7.59 20.26
C LYS A 58 -0.47 6.21 20.08
N GLU A 59 -1.25 5.16 20.20
CA GLU A 59 -0.80 3.78 19.95
C GLU A 59 -0.32 3.59 18.50
N GLY A 60 -0.96 4.29 17.56
CA GLY A 60 -0.51 4.33 16.16
C GLY A 60 0.84 5.06 16.02
N ASP A 61 1.00 6.22 16.66
CA ASP A 61 2.29 6.93 16.71
C ASP A 61 3.39 6.05 17.32
N GLU A 62 3.11 5.32 18.39
CA GLU A 62 4.06 4.41 19.04
C GLU A 62 4.48 3.27 18.10
N ILE A 63 3.54 2.67 17.36
CA ILE A 63 3.84 1.62 16.39
C ILE A 63 4.76 2.16 15.30
N PHE A 64 4.44 3.29 14.70
CA PHE A 64 5.30 3.88 13.67
C PHE A 64 6.68 4.26 14.21
N ASN A 65 6.78 4.80 15.41
CA ASN A 65 8.07 5.09 16.06
C ASN A 65 8.91 3.83 16.32
N ASN A 66 8.28 2.70 16.64
CA ASN A 66 8.99 1.46 16.94
C ASN A 66 9.50 0.72 15.69
N PHE A 67 8.80 0.85 14.57
CA PHE A 67 9.08 0.09 13.35
C PHE A 67 9.68 0.91 12.21
N SER A 68 9.65 2.24 12.27
CA SER A 68 10.16 3.12 11.23
C SER A 68 11.52 3.71 11.56
N SER A 69 12.33 3.95 10.57
CA SER A 69 13.60 4.68 10.71
C SER A 69 13.41 6.20 10.60
N ASP A 70 12.34 6.65 9.98
CA ASP A 70 12.02 8.04 9.72
C ASP A 70 10.52 8.23 9.52
N LEU A 71 9.95 9.29 10.09
CA LEU A 71 8.52 9.62 10.02
C LEU A 71 8.24 10.96 9.33
N GLU A 72 9.23 11.64 8.78
CA GLU A 72 9.07 12.96 8.16
C GLU A 72 8.16 12.94 6.91
N ASN A 73 7.91 11.76 6.34
CA ASN A 73 7.00 11.59 5.20
C ASN A 73 5.56 11.24 5.63
N ILE A 74 5.25 11.23 6.92
CA ILE A 74 3.86 11.12 7.42
C ILE A 74 3.33 12.54 7.65
N GLU A 75 2.38 12.95 6.79
CA GLU A 75 1.68 14.21 6.94
C GLU A 75 0.64 14.13 8.07
N LYS A 76 0.62 15.13 8.97
CA LYS A 76 -0.46 15.32 9.95
C LYS A 76 -1.29 16.53 9.54
N LYS A 77 -2.61 16.36 9.39
CA LYS A 77 -3.52 17.39 8.90
C LYS A 77 -4.79 17.46 9.75
N ASN A 78 -5.33 18.68 9.88
CA ASN A 78 -6.61 18.86 10.58
C ASN A 78 -7.73 18.10 9.87
N GLY A 79 -8.45 17.26 10.61
CA GLY A 79 -9.54 16.45 10.12
C GLY A 79 -9.43 15.00 10.59
N LYS A 80 -10.25 14.13 10.02
CA LYS A 80 -10.27 12.72 10.38
C LYS A 80 -9.28 11.91 9.53
N THR A 81 -8.65 10.94 10.15
CA THR A 81 -7.89 9.90 9.46
C THR A 81 -8.82 9.10 8.54
N PHE A 82 -8.31 8.63 7.42
CA PHE A 82 -9.01 7.69 6.56
C PHE A 82 -9.55 6.51 7.37
N SER A 83 -10.80 6.15 7.12
CA SER A 83 -11.42 5.00 7.77
C SER A 83 -12.21 4.15 6.79
N TRP A 84 -12.14 2.84 6.99
CA TRP A 84 -12.88 1.86 6.24
C TRP A 84 -13.61 0.92 7.18
N GLY A 85 -14.85 0.56 6.82
CA GLY A 85 -15.63 -0.41 7.56
C GLY A 85 -15.91 -1.63 6.70
N GLY A 86 -15.61 -2.82 7.22
CA GLY A 86 -15.86 -4.08 6.56
C GLY A 86 -16.59 -5.10 7.44
N LYS A 87 -17.51 -5.84 6.82
CA LYS A 87 -18.16 -7.00 7.42
C LYS A 87 -17.68 -8.27 6.76
N TYR A 88 -16.96 -9.09 7.50
CA TYR A 88 -16.45 -10.37 7.04
C TYR A 88 -17.50 -11.47 7.17
N HIS A 89 -17.65 -12.25 6.11
CA HIS A 89 -18.51 -13.43 6.10
C HIS A 89 -17.92 -14.60 6.89
N SER A 90 -18.71 -15.67 7.05
CA SER A 90 -18.32 -16.81 7.89
C SER A 90 -17.10 -17.60 7.37
N ASN A 91 -16.80 -17.50 6.07
CA ASN A 91 -15.60 -18.10 5.45
C ASN A 91 -14.31 -17.34 5.77
N GLY A 92 -14.42 -16.07 6.22
CA GLY A 92 -13.26 -15.24 6.56
C GLY A 92 -12.61 -14.52 5.38
N ASP A 93 -12.91 -14.89 4.15
CA ASP A 93 -12.30 -14.33 2.94
C ASP A 93 -13.19 -13.26 2.29
N ASP A 94 -14.48 -13.54 2.18
CA ASP A 94 -15.45 -12.61 1.61
C ASP A 94 -15.84 -11.52 2.62
N ARG A 95 -15.93 -10.29 2.14
CA ARG A 95 -16.34 -9.14 2.94
C ARG A 95 -17.20 -8.16 2.16
N ASP A 96 -18.13 -7.53 2.87
CA ASP A 96 -18.88 -6.38 2.38
C ASP A 96 -18.25 -5.10 2.92
N THR A 97 -18.12 -4.08 2.08
CA THR A 97 -17.76 -2.74 2.53
C THR A 97 -19.00 -2.07 3.12
N LEU A 98 -18.92 -1.69 4.39
CA LEU A 98 -19.99 -0.97 5.09
C LEU A 98 -19.92 0.53 4.82
N PHE A 99 -18.72 1.10 4.85
CA PHE A 99 -18.44 2.49 4.54
C PHE A 99 -16.98 2.70 4.15
N THR A 100 -16.72 3.85 3.50
CA THR A 100 -15.38 4.39 3.23
C THR A 100 -15.44 5.88 3.48
N ASP A 101 -14.71 6.37 4.48
CA ASP A 101 -14.56 7.80 4.78
C ASP A 101 -13.12 8.21 4.51
N LEU A 102 -12.92 9.00 3.48
CA LEU A 102 -11.57 9.39 3.05
C LEU A 102 -10.91 10.37 4.03
N GLY A 103 -11.67 11.20 4.73
CA GLY A 103 -11.11 12.18 5.66
C GLY A 103 -10.01 13.02 5.02
N VAL A 104 -8.87 13.17 5.72
CA VAL A 104 -7.71 13.94 5.21
C VAL A 104 -7.06 13.29 3.99
N PHE A 105 -7.27 11.99 3.77
CA PHE A 105 -6.74 11.25 2.63
C PHE A 105 -7.31 11.71 1.28
N GLU A 106 -8.52 12.29 1.24
CA GLU A 106 -9.13 12.83 0.01
C GLU A 106 -8.24 13.87 -0.68
N SER A 107 -7.48 14.63 0.10
CA SER A 107 -6.57 15.69 -0.40
C SER A 107 -5.09 15.32 -0.26
N PHE A 108 -4.79 14.04 -0.10
CA PHE A 108 -3.40 13.59 0.04
C PHE A 108 -2.65 13.69 -1.28
N ASP A 109 -1.55 14.44 -1.25
CA ASP A 109 -0.58 14.55 -2.35
C ASP A 109 0.81 14.21 -1.78
N PRO A 110 1.27 12.96 -1.94
CA PRO A 110 2.47 12.49 -1.26
C PRO A 110 3.72 13.22 -1.73
N VAL A 111 4.49 13.74 -0.77
CA VAL A 111 5.79 14.36 -1.01
C VAL A 111 6.86 13.49 -0.35
N VAL A 112 7.86 13.09 -1.12
CA VAL A 112 9.05 12.40 -0.60
C VAL A 112 10.04 13.42 -0.07
N HIS A 113 10.36 13.34 1.22
CA HIS A 113 11.32 14.25 1.83
C HIS A 113 12.70 14.14 1.13
N SER A 114 13.39 15.26 0.96
CA SER A 114 14.62 15.36 0.15
C SER A 114 15.74 14.38 0.55
N LYS A 115 15.82 14.00 1.81
CA LYS A 115 16.80 13.02 2.30
C LYS A 115 16.48 11.56 1.88
N ASN A 116 15.21 11.28 1.55
CA ASN A 116 14.72 9.94 1.24
C ASN A 116 14.55 9.66 -0.26
N ILE A 117 14.69 10.68 -1.12
CA ILE A 117 14.52 10.53 -2.59
C ILE A 117 15.51 9.56 -3.25
N ASN A 118 16.57 9.19 -2.54
CA ASN A 118 17.61 8.27 -3.00
C ASN A 118 17.50 6.86 -2.37
N ALA A 119 16.38 6.53 -1.76
CA ALA A 119 16.14 5.20 -1.21
C ALA A 119 16.35 4.12 -2.27
N SER A 120 16.98 3.00 -1.89
CA SER A 120 17.27 1.88 -2.81
C SER A 120 16.06 1.03 -3.10
N TRP A 121 15.05 1.08 -2.22
CA TRP A 121 13.82 0.29 -2.32
C TRP A 121 12.60 1.18 -2.16
N VAL A 122 11.59 0.93 -2.99
CA VAL A 122 10.29 1.60 -2.92
C VAL A 122 9.19 0.55 -2.95
N PHE A 123 8.41 0.48 -1.88
CA PHE A 123 7.20 -0.32 -1.84
C PHE A 123 5.97 0.57 -2.05
N LEU A 124 5.35 0.43 -3.19
CA LEU A 124 4.08 1.05 -3.55
C LEU A 124 2.95 0.12 -3.11
N ALA A 125 2.60 0.20 -1.82
CA ALA A 125 1.53 -0.60 -1.25
C ALA A 125 0.16 -0.17 -1.81
N ASN A 126 -0.89 -0.93 -1.51
CA ASN A 126 -2.21 -0.72 -2.09
C ASN A 126 -2.76 0.68 -1.82
N ILE A 127 -2.77 1.51 -2.85
CA ILE A 127 -3.26 2.89 -2.87
C ILE A 127 -3.59 3.28 -4.33
N HIS A 128 -4.27 4.41 -4.54
CA HIS A 128 -4.61 4.86 -5.89
C HIS A 128 -3.36 5.01 -6.79
N PRO A 129 -3.32 4.41 -8.00
CA PRO A 129 -2.15 4.38 -8.89
C PRO A 129 -1.56 5.75 -9.23
N SER A 130 -2.34 6.84 -9.21
CA SER A 130 -1.78 8.18 -9.41
C SER A 130 -0.84 8.60 -8.28
N LEU A 131 -1.12 8.19 -7.04
CA LEU A 131 -0.27 8.50 -5.89
C LEU A 131 1.01 7.65 -5.93
N GLN A 132 0.88 6.38 -6.35
CA GLN A 132 2.04 5.52 -6.61
C GLN A 132 2.96 6.12 -7.67
N LEU A 133 2.41 6.60 -8.80
CA LEU A 133 3.17 7.29 -9.85
C LEU A 133 3.81 8.58 -9.34
N SER A 134 3.09 9.37 -8.54
CA SER A 134 3.60 10.61 -7.95
C SER A 134 4.85 10.37 -7.11
N VAL A 135 4.82 9.40 -6.21
CA VAL A 135 5.98 9.04 -5.37
C VAL A 135 7.12 8.49 -6.21
N LEU A 136 6.84 7.56 -7.12
CA LEU A 136 7.88 6.97 -7.96
C LEU A 136 8.60 7.99 -8.85
N ASN A 137 7.89 9.04 -9.30
CA ASN A 137 8.48 10.13 -10.08
C ASN A 137 9.39 11.06 -9.25
N GLN A 138 9.26 11.06 -7.92
CA GLN A 138 10.11 11.84 -7.02
C GLN A 138 11.38 11.06 -6.62
N CYS A 139 11.37 9.72 -6.74
CA CYS A 139 12.51 8.87 -6.44
C CYS A 139 13.60 9.04 -7.50
N LYS A 140 14.87 8.97 -7.05
CA LYS A 140 16.07 9.04 -7.89
C LYS A 140 16.84 7.73 -7.76
N ASN A 141 17.88 7.59 -8.59
CA ASN A 141 18.82 6.45 -8.55
C ASN A 141 18.21 5.07 -8.87
N ASP A 142 17.09 5.06 -9.60
CA ASP A 142 16.47 3.82 -10.12
C ASP A 142 16.28 2.76 -9.02
N PRO A 143 15.41 3.03 -8.04
CA PRO A 143 15.20 2.12 -6.92
C PRO A 143 14.58 0.80 -7.38
N THR A 144 14.78 -0.28 -6.64
CA THR A 144 13.99 -1.50 -6.80
C THR A 144 12.55 -1.24 -6.35
N VAL A 145 11.60 -1.44 -7.25
CA VAL A 145 10.18 -1.12 -7.05
C VAL A 145 9.37 -2.38 -6.79
N ILE A 146 8.72 -2.42 -5.63
CA ILE A 146 7.73 -3.43 -5.27
C ILE A 146 6.36 -2.78 -5.36
N THR A 147 5.40 -3.40 -6.01
CA THR A 147 4.04 -2.85 -6.16
C THR A 147 3.00 -3.84 -5.72
N ASP A 148 2.05 -3.36 -4.94
CA ASP A 148 0.80 -4.03 -4.60
C ASP A 148 -0.38 -3.31 -5.26
N THR A 149 -1.45 -4.05 -5.55
CA THR A 149 -2.67 -3.54 -6.19
C THR A 149 -3.91 -4.22 -5.64
N MET A 150 -5.07 -3.86 -6.17
CA MET A 150 -6.34 -4.53 -5.90
C MET A 150 -7.28 -4.43 -7.10
N ASN A 151 -8.34 -5.24 -7.09
CA ASN A 151 -9.38 -5.28 -8.11
C ASN A 151 -9.96 -3.89 -8.45
N LEU A 152 -10.18 -3.03 -7.45
CA LEU A 152 -10.71 -1.68 -7.66
C LEU A 152 -9.86 -0.88 -8.67
N TRP A 153 -8.54 -0.95 -8.57
CA TRP A 153 -7.65 -0.21 -9.46
C TRP A 153 -7.54 -0.84 -10.85
N ILE A 154 -7.66 -2.16 -10.93
CA ILE A 154 -7.73 -2.88 -12.20
C ILE A 154 -8.99 -2.47 -12.97
N ASP A 155 -10.13 -2.36 -12.26
CA ASP A 155 -11.42 -2.01 -12.87
C ASP A 155 -11.56 -0.52 -13.23
N THR A 156 -11.02 0.38 -12.37
CA THR A 156 -11.32 1.81 -12.47
C THR A 156 -10.20 2.66 -13.03
N THR A 157 -8.94 2.21 -12.91
CA THR A 157 -7.74 3.01 -13.25
C THR A 157 -6.66 2.20 -13.97
N LEU A 158 -7.06 1.22 -14.77
CA LEU A 158 -6.18 0.25 -15.43
C LEU A 158 -5.00 0.89 -16.18
N GLU A 159 -5.23 1.96 -16.92
CA GLU A 159 -4.16 2.61 -17.71
C GLU A 159 -3.08 3.26 -16.84
N LYS A 160 -3.43 3.74 -15.65
CA LYS A 160 -2.46 4.25 -14.68
C LYS A 160 -1.72 3.11 -13.98
N LEU A 161 -2.47 2.05 -13.65
CA LEU A 161 -1.89 0.84 -13.06
C LEU A 161 -0.87 0.19 -14.00
N LYS A 162 -1.15 0.07 -15.29
CA LYS A 162 -0.19 -0.43 -16.28
C LYS A 162 1.11 0.37 -16.29
N LYS A 163 1.04 1.71 -16.22
CA LYS A 163 2.25 2.57 -16.16
C LYS A 163 3.09 2.31 -14.90
N ILE A 164 2.47 1.91 -13.78
CA ILE A 164 3.19 1.49 -12.59
C ILE A 164 3.81 0.12 -12.82
N ILE A 165 3.04 -0.84 -13.34
CA ILE A 165 3.51 -2.21 -13.59
C ILE A 165 4.74 -2.19 -14.53
N GLU A 166 4.76 -1.35 -15.55
CA GLU A 166 5.91 -1.17 -16.46
C GLU A 166 7.20 -0.74 -15.75
N ARG A 167 7.09 -0.15 -14.56
CA ARG A 167 8.21 0.35 -13.75
C ARG A 167 8.41 -0.46 -12.47
N THR A 168 7.74 -1.58 -12.34
CA THR A 168 7.75 -2.47 -11.17
C THR A 168 8.74 -3.60 -11.40
N ASP A 169 9.60 -3.87 -10.42
CA ASP A 169 10.47 -5.06 -10.41
C ASP A 169 9.77 -6.28 -9.81
N ILE A 170 9.02 -6.07 -8.73
CA ILE A 170 8.32 -7.13 -8.00
C ILE A 170 6.85 -6.76 -7.87
N LEU A 171 5.96 -7.51 -8.50
CA LEU A 171 4.51 -7.33 -8.39
C LEU A 171 3.91 -8.31 -7.39
N LEU A 172 3.17 -7.80 -6.41
CA LEU A 172 2.33 -8.57 -5.50
C LEU A 172 0.91 -8.53 -6.03
N ILE A 173 0.31 -9.69 -6.24
CA ILE A 173 -1.05 -9.81 -6.79
C ILE A 173 -1.66 -11.13 -6.34
N ASN A 174 -2.96 -11.18 -6.10
CA ASN A 174 -3.63 -12.45 -5.86
C ASN A 174 -4.15 -13.07 -7.15
N GLU A 175 -4.59 -14.34 -7.08
CA GLU A 175 -5.06 -15.09 -8.25
C GLU A 175 -6.24 -14.42 -8.95
N SER A 176 -7.21 -13.89 -8.18
CA SER A 176 -8.39 -13.23 -8.72
C SER A 176 -8.03 -11.93 -9.44
N GLU A 177 -7.14 -11.13 -8.87
CA GLU A 177 -6.62 -9.89 -9.46
C GLU A 177 -5.79 -10.18 -10.70
N LEU A 178 -4.98 -11.24 -10.66
CA LEU A 178 -4.19 -11.68 -11.81
C LEU A 178 -5.09 -12.06 -12.99
N SER A 179 -6.14 -12.85 -12.73
CA SER A 179 -7.14 -13.23 -13.72
C SER A 179 -7.86 -11.99 -14.29
N LEU A 180 -8.26 -11.07 -13.42
CA LEU A 180 -8.93 -9.83 -13.82
C LEU A 180 -8.03 -8.95 -14.70
N LEU A 181 -6.76 -8.79 -14.33
CA LEU A 181 -5.77 -7.97 -15.05
C LEU A 181 -5.45 -8.52 -16.44
N THR A 182 -5.29 -9.85 -16.53
CA THR A 182 -4.84 -10.53 -17.76
C THR A 182 -5.98 -11.10 -18.61
N LYS A 183 -7.19 -11.17 -18.04
CA LYS A 183 -8.36 -11.86 -18.63
C LYS A 183 -8.09 -13.33 -18.95
N SER A 184 -7.23 -13.97 -18.16
CA SER A 184 -6.90 -15.41 -18.27
C SER A 184 -7.09 -16.09 -16.93
N GLU A 185 -7.81 -17.20 -16.91
CA GLU A 185 -7.99 -18.05 -15.72
C GLU A 185 -6.84 -19.04 -15.54
N ASN A 186 -5.95 -19.16 -16.52
CA ASN A 186 -4.78 -19.99 -16.42
C ASN A 186 -3.64 -19.22 -15.74
N ILE A 187 -3.34 -19.57 -14.48
CA ILE A 187 -2.33 -18.88 -13.66
C ILE A 187 -0.97 -18.82 -14.37
N LEU A 188 -0.52 -19.89 -15.02
CA LEU A 188 0.79 -19.92 -15.67
C LEU A 188 0.85 -19.02 -16.90
N GLU A 189 -0.24 -18.93 -17.65
CA GLU A 189 -0.36 -18.03 -18.80
C GLU A 189 -0.45 -16.58 -18.33
N ALA A 190 -1.32 -16.30 -17.35
CA ALA A 190 -1.50 -15.00 -16.74
C ALA A 190 -0.19 -14.47 -16.13
N SER A 191 0.57 -15.30 -15.43
CA SER A 191 1.88 -14.94 -14.87
C SER A 191 2.87 -14.52 -15.96
N LYS A 192 2.94 -15.25 -17.09
CA LYS A 192 3.80 -14.88 -18.22
C LYS A 192 3.39 -13.54 -18.83
N GLN A 193 2.08 -13.28 -18.94
CA GLN A 193 1.59 -12.00 -19.45
C GLN A 193 2.02 -10.85 -18.52
N VAL A 194 1.86 -10.98 -17.20
CA VAL A 194 2.26 -9.95 -16.23
C VAL A 194 3.77 -9.71 -16.28
N LEU A 195 4.61 -10.76 -16.31
CA LEU A 195 6.05 -10.61 -16.45
C LEU A 195 6.44 -9.89 -17.75
N SER A 196 5.67 -10.05 -18.82
CA SER A 196 5.90 -9.31 -20.07
C SER A 196 5.53 -7.83 -20.01
N MET A 197 4.78 -7.39 -18.96
CA MET A 197 4.40 -5.98 -18.75
C MET A 197 5.48 -5.16 -18.07
N GLY A 198 6.51 -5.78 -17.43
CA GLY A 198 7.59 -5.07 -16.75
C GLY A 198 8.26 -5.85 -15.62
N PRO A 199 7.50 -6.44 -14.69
CA PRO A 199 8.07 -7.08 -13.51
C PRO A 199 9.04 -8.22 -13.84
N GLN A 200 10.10 -8.32 -13.05
CA GLN A 200 11.03 -9.45 -13.10
C GLN A 200 10.53 -10.62 -12.24
N LEU A 201 9.72 -10.30 -11.22
CA LEU A 201 9.11 -11.26 -10.31
C LEU A 201 7.65 -10.90 -10.05
N SER A 202 6.78 -11.91 -10.11
CA SER A 202 5.40 -11.77 -9.64
C SER A 202 5.14 -12.78 -8.52
N LEU A 203 4.74 -12.28 -7.35
CA LEU A 203 4.32 -13.09 -6.21
C LEU A 203 2.80 -13.17 -6.24
N ILE A 204 2.28 -14.39 -6.40
CA ILE A 204 0.85 -14.64 -6.55
C ILE A 204 0.34 -15.36 -5.30
N HIS A 205 -0.58 -14.72 -4.61
CA HIS A 205 -1.31 -15.33 -3.50
C HIS A 205 -2.49 -16.16 -4.05
N ILE A 206 -2.47 -17.43 -3.75
CA ILE A 206 -3.50 -18.38 -4.15
C ILE A 206 -4.53 -18.57 -3.04
#